data_129cefd36666ef54b294992899976807
#
_entry.id   129cefd36666ef54b294992899976807
#
_cell.length_a   1.000
_cell.length_b   1.000
_cell.length_c   1.000
_cell.angle_alpha   90.00
_cell.angle_beta   90.00
_cell.angle_gamma   90.00
#
_symmetry.space_group_name_H-M   'P 1'
#
loop_
_entity.id
_entity.type
_entity.pdbx_description
1 polymer ?
#
loop_
_entity_poly.entity_id
_entity_poly.type
_entity_poly.pdbx_seq_one_letter_code
_entity_poly.pdbx_strand_id
1 'polypeptide(L)'
;MRRGSPEPPWSGPEITQTPGLARDMMRELAPLLAEEGITVDADGEIVGDLPDMETLQRAMNRAVERANLALFSPTGIDRELAAAALREVAEALDVGDTTGAAAALEAVRPKAPEHDTATVAGVTGVALGLLDQWLSGHDPDAPAGLAQRARLPHGHWVGERAAVDVLALARKGRAFRSLDTLSINHGGKQLLYGAALALAAAIIAWAHDTATTIDDLAATTIR
;
A
#
# COMPACT_ATOMS: atom_id res chain seq x y z
N MET A 1 53.66 -18.81 6.87
CA MET A 1 52.64 -17.80 7.15
C MET A 1 51.61 -17.85 6.04
N ARG A 2 50.44 -18.45 6.29
CA ARG A 2 49.31 -18.44 5.34
C ARG A 2 48.50 -17.19 5.63
N ARG A 3 48.37 -16.28 4.67
CA ARG A 3 47.46 -15.14 4.73
C ARG A 3 46.07 -15.68 4.59
N GLY A 4 45.22 -15.53 5.63
CA GLY A 4 43.80 -15.80 5.53
C GLY A 4 43.16 -14.89 4.50
N SER A 5 42.35 -15.45 3.62
CA SER A 5 41.48 -14.66 2.71
C SER A 5 40.53 -13.82 3.56
N PRO A 6 40.31 -12.55 3.22
CA PRO A 6 39.31 -11.75 3.93
C PRO A 6 37.93 -12.36 3.70
N GLU A 7 37.17 -12.54 4.79
CA GLU A 7 35.76 -12.91 4.71
C GLU A 7 34.99 -11.90 3.85
N PRO A 8 34.06 -12.34 3.00
CA PRO A 8 33.26 -11.44 2.21
C PRO A 8 32.39 -10.55 3.13
N PRO A 9 32.18 -9.25 2.79
CA PRO A 9 31.49 -8.28 3.64
C PRO A 9 29.98 -8.50 3.77
N TRP A 10 29.46 -9.66 3.39
CA TRP A 10 28.03 -10.01 3.34
C TRP A 10 27.64 -11.10 4.32
N SER A 11 28.29 -11.24 5.45
CA SER A 11 27.71 -11.96 6.58
C SER A 11 26.59 -11.08 7.18
N GLY A 12 25.47 -10.97 6.45
CA GLY A 12 24.22 -10.48 7.03
C GLY A 12 23.82 -11.39 8.20
N PRO A 13 22.98 -10.90 9.14
CA PRO A 13 22.50 -11.72 10.24
C PRO A 13 21.94 -13.02 9.66
N GLU A 14 22.38 -14.16 10.20
CA GLU A 14 21.77 -15.45 9.87
C GLU A 14 20.27 -15.29 10.02
N ILE A 15 19.54 -15.42 8.92
CA ILE A 15 18.08 -15.49 8.95
C ILE A 15 17.78 -16.80 9.65
N THR A 16 17.59 -16.74 10.96
CA THR A 16 17.07 -17.86 11.72
C THR A 16 15.67 -18.12 11.18
N GLN A 17 15.54 -19.14 10.33
CA GLN A 17 14.24 -19.60 9.85
C GLN A 17 13.47 -20.04 11.10
N THR A 18 12.44 -19.29 11.45
CA THR A 18 11.52 -19.69 12.51
C THR A 18 10.92 -21.03 12.10
N PRO A 19 11.09 -22.12 12.89
CA PRO A 19 10.53 -23.42 12.53
C PRO A 19 9.01 -23.26 12.33
N GLY A 20 8.51 -23.71 11.18
CA GLY A 20 7.09 -23.61 10.83
C GLY A 20 6.70 -22.42 9.94
N LEU A 21 7.48 -21.34 9.87
CA LEU A 21 7.14 -20.15 9.07
C LEU A 21 6.88 -20.49 7.60
N ALA A 22 7.69 -21.37 7.01
CA ALA A 22 7.51 -21.81 5.63
C ALA A 22 6.18 -22.58 5.44
N ARG A 23 5.80 -23.43 6.40
CA ARG A 23 4.54 -24.16 6.37
C ARG A 23 3.34 -23.23 6.55
N ASP A 24 3.43 -22.28 7.45
CA ASP A 24 2.38 -21.29 7.68
C ASP A 24 2.17 -20.44 6.41
N MET A 25 3.23 -19.99 5.76
CA MET A 25 3.18 -19.27 4.49
C MET A 25 2.55 -20.14 3.38
N MET A 26 2.92 -21.42 3.28
CA MET A 26 2.33 -22.34 2.30
C MET A 26 0.83 -22.52 2.54
N ARG A 27 0.37 -22.63 3.79
CA ARG A 27 -1.06 -22.70 4.12
C ARG A 27 -1.80 -21.42 3.78
N GLU A 28 -1.24 -20.26 4.07
CA GLU A 28 -1.83 -18.96 3.71
C GLU A 28 -1.95 -18.80 2.18
N LEU A 29 -0.99 -19.28 1.43
CA LEU A 29 -0.98 -19.22 -0.03
C LEU A 29 -1.72 -20.39 -0.71
N ALA A 30 -2.16 -21.40 0.01
CA ALA A 30 -2.78 -22.60 -0.54
C ALA A 30 -3.92 -22.34 -1.55
N PRO A 31 -4.87 -21.41 -1.29
CA PRO A 31 -5.92 -21.10 -2.26
C PRO A 31 -5.36 -20.55 -3.58
N LEU A 32 -4.36 -19.68 -3.51
CA LEU A 32 -3.74 -19.06 -4.68
C LEU A 32 -2.83 -20.02 -5.44
N LEU A 33 -2.16 -20.94 -4.71
CA LEU A 33 -1.36 -22.02 -5.31
C LEU A 33 -2.25 -23.04 -6.02
N ALA A 34 -3.46 -23.29 -5.50
CA ALA A 34 -4.42 -24.17 -6.16
C ALA A 34 -4.85 -23.62 -7.53
N GLU A 35 -4.97 -22.31 -7.70
CA GLU A 35 -5.22 -21.68 -9.00
C GLU A 35 -4.06 -21.87 -10.00
N GLU A 36 -2.86 -22.07 -9.49
CA GLU A 36 -1.67 -22.40 -10.29
C GLU A 36 -1.46 -23.92 -10.48
N GLY A 37 -2.45 -24.73 -10.03
CA GLY A 37 -2.42 -26.19 -10.16
C GLY A 37 -1.58 -26.92 -9.09
N ILE A 38 -1.19 -26.21 -8.01
CA ILE A 38 -0.41 -26.78 -6.90
C ILE A 38 -1.33 -26.92 -5.68
N THR A 39 -1.61 -28.16 -5.28
CA THR A 39 -2.40 -28.44 -4.09
C THR A 39 -1.51 -28.50 -2.85
N VAL A 40 -1.91 -27.80 -1.80
CA VAL A 40 -1.23 -27.78 -0.49
C VAL A 40 -2.21 -28.28 0.56
N ASP A 41 -1.76 -29.16 1.44
CA ASP A 41 -2.59 -29.72 2.52
C ASP A 41 -2.64 -28.82 3.77
N ALA A 42 -3.36 -29.29 4.80
CA ALA A 42 -3.51 -28.59 6.07
C ALA A 42 -2.19 -28.41 6.85
N ASP A 43 -1.19 -29.22 6.55
CA ASP A 43 0.14 -29.14 7.15
C ASP A 43 1.11 -28.24 6.38
N GLY A 44 0.65 -27.68 5.24
CA GLY A 44 1.46 -26.82 4.38
C GLY A 44 2.42 -27.58 3.47
N GLU A 45 2.12 -28.85 3.20
CA GLU A 45 2.92 -29.70 2.31
C GLU A 45 2.24 -29.86 0.94
N ILE A 46 3.05 -29.93 -0.13
CA ILE A 46 2.53 -30.11 -1.49
C ILE A 46 2.03 -31.54 -1.65
N VAL A 47 0.78 -31.68 -2.12
CA VAL A 47 0.13 -32.97 -2.35
C VAL A 47 0.19 -33.32 -3.83
N GLY A 48 0.61 -34.57 -4.13
CA GLY A 48 0.71 -35.09 -5.50
C GLY A 48 2.13 -35.02 -6.07
N ASP A 49 2.23 -34.96 -7.41
CA ASP A 49 3.52 -34.89 -8.07
C ASP A 49 4.15 -33.53 -7.84
N LEU A 50 5.37 -33.50 -7.30
CA LEU A 50 6.12 -32.27 -7.11
C LEU A 50 6.44 -31.67 -8.49
N PRO A 51 6.00 -30.42 -8.75
CA PRO A 51 6.41 -29.73 -9.96
C PRO A 51 7.93 -29.52 -9.97
N ASP A 52 8.51 -29.31 -11.14
CA ASP A 52 9.91 -28.91 -11.21
C ASP A 52 10.14 -27.56 -10.48
N MET A 53 11.37 -27.34 -10.03
CA MET A 53 11.71 -26.17 -9.20
C MET A 53 11.39 -24.83 -9.88
N GLU A 54 11.52 -24.75 -11.19
CA GLU A 54 11.23 -23.50 -11.92
C GLU A 54 9.73 -23.22 -11.97
N THR A 55 8.93 -24.25 -12.19
CA THR A 55 7.46 -24.16 -12.17
C THR A 55 6.95 -23.82 -10.77
N LEU A 56 7.48 -24.48 -9.73
CA LEU A 56 7.15 -24.15 -8.34
C LEU A 56 7.50 -22.71 -8.00
N GLN A 57 8.70 -22.27 -8.33
CA GLN A 57 9.15 -20.89 -8.07
C GLN A 57 8.26 -19.87 -8.77
N ARG A 58 7.87 -20.10 -10.02
CA ARG A 58 6.96 -19.22 -10.77
C ARG A 58 5.57 -19.15 -10.15
N ALA A 59 5.02 -20.31 -9.73
CA ALA A 59 3.71 -20.36 -9.07
C ALA A 59 3.73 -19.63 -7.71
N MET A 60 4.77 -19.87 -6.91
CA MET A 60 4.98 -19.19 -5.62
C MET A 60 5.07 -17.68 -5.80
N ASN A 61 5.86 -17.21 -6.76
CA ASN A 61 5.99 -15.77 -7.00
C ASN A 61 4.65 -15.15 -7.41
N ARG A 62 3.86 -15.81 -8.27
CA ARG A 62 2.52 -15.32 -8.66
C ARG A 62 1.54 -15.33 -7.50
N ALA A 63 1.55 -16.39 -6.67
CA ALA A 63 0.68 -16.47 -5.50
C ALA A 63 1.00 -15.35 -4.48
N VAL A 64 2.28 -15.11 -4.19
CA VAL A 64 2.74 -14.02 -3.32
C VAL A 64 2.36 -12.65 -3.90
N GLU A 65 2.56 -12.44 -5.20
CA GLU A 65 2.18 -11.20 -5.87
C GLU A 65 0.67 -10.93 -5.76
N ARG A 66 -0.16 -11.96 -6.00
CA ARG A 66 -1.63 -11.85 -5.83
C ARG A 66 -2.04 -11.60 -4.38
N ALA A 67 -1.42 -12.29 -3.42
CA ALA A 67 -1.69 -12.06 -2.00
C ALA A 67 -1.34 -10.63 -1.58
N ASN A 68 -0.19 -10.13 -1.99
CA ASN A 68 0.21 -8.75 -1.75
C ASN A 68 -0.77 -7.77 -2.40
N LEU A 69 -1.15 -8.01 -3.66
CA LEU A 69 -2.11 -7.15 -4.37
C LEU A 69 -3.46 -7.08 -3.64
N ALA A 70 -3.94 -8.22 -3.13
CA ALA A 70 -5.19 -8.28 -2.38
C ALA A 70 -5.13 -7.44 -1.08
N LEU A 71 -3.99 -7.46 -0.37
CA LEU A 71 -3.78 -6.64 0.84
C LEU A 71 -3.87 -5.13 0.55
N PHE A 72 -3.36 -4.70 -0.60
CA PHE A 72 -3.37 -3.30 -1.02
C PHE A 72 -4.64 -2.91 -1.80
N SER A 73 -5.50 -3.87 -2.13
CA SER A 73 -6.78 -3.65 -2.80
C SER A 73 -7.94 -4.19 -1.95
N PRO A 74 -8.15 -3.63 -0.73
CA PRO A 74 -9.19 -4.12 0.17
C PRO A 74 -10.57 -3.94 -0.43
N THR A 75 -11.50 -4.79 -0.03
CA THR A 75 -12.91 -4.75 -0.42
C THR A 75 -13.82 -4.76 0.80
N GLY A 76 -15.11 -4.46 0.63
CA GLY A 76 -16.08 -4.49 1.72
C GLY A 76 -15.68 -3.60 2.90
N ILE A 77 -15.81 -4.12 4.11
CA ILE A 77 -15.53 -3.40 5.36
C ILE A 77 -14.11 -2.86 5.44
N ASP A 78 -13.12 -3.63 5.01
CA ASP A 78 -11.71 -3.20 5.06
C ASP A 78 -11.47 -1.97 4.16
N ARG A 79 -12.15 -1.91 3.01
CA ARG A 79 -12.10 -0.75 2.13
C ARG A 79 -12.80 0.46 2.76
N GLU A 80 -13.93 0.27 3.39
CA GLU A 80 -14.67 1.33 4.09
C GLU A 80 -13.85 1.94 5.23
N LEU A 81 -13.18 1.08 6.02
CA LEU A 81 -12.26 1.53 7.08
C LEU A 81 -11.07 2.31 6.54
N ALA A 82 -10.47 1.84 5.44
CA ALA A 82 -9.38 2.55 4.80
C ALA A 82 -9.84 3.92 4.24
N ALA A 83 -11.00 3.96 3.61
CA ALA A 83 -11.61 5.19 3.11
C ALA A 83 -11.93 6.18 4.24
N ALA A 84 -12.47 5.69 5.36
CA ALA A 84 -12.76 6.52 6.54
C ALA A 84 -11.49 7.18 7.09
N ALA A 85 -10.41 6.40 7.27
CA ALA A 85 -9.13 6.94 7.73
C ALA A 85 -8.57 8.03 6.78
N LEU A 86 -8.69 7.82 5.46
CA LEU A 86 -8.24 8.82 4.47
C LEU A 86 -9.08 10.09 4.47
N ARG A 87 -10.39 9.99 4.69
CA ARG A 87 -11.29 11.15 4.84
C ARG A 87 -10.92 11.96 6.07
N GLU A 88 -10.76 11.31 7.23
CA GLU A 88 -10.34 11.97 8.46
C GLU A 88 -9.01 12.72 8.31
N VAL A 89 -8.03 12.14 7.60
CA VAL A 89 -6.77 12.81 7.29
C VAL A 89 -6.99 14.03 6.39
N ALA A 90 -7.81 13.92 5.36
CA ALA A 90 -8.07 15.05 4.44
C ALA A 90 -8.78 16.21 5.15
N GLU A 91 -9.78 15.93 5.96
CA GLU A 91 -10.51 16.89 6.77
C GLU A 91 -9.59 17.63 7.76
N ALA A 92 -8.77 16.89 8.49
CA ALA A 92 -7.80 17.47 9.43
C ALA A 92 -6.79 18.38 8.72
N LEU A 93 -6.28 17.96 7.55
CA LEU A 93 -5.31 18.76 6.80
C LEU A 93 -5.91 20.00 6.15
N ASP A 94 -7.19 20.00 5.80
CA ASP A 94 -7.90 21.19 5.27
C ASP A 94 -7.92 22.33 6.28
N VAL A 95 -8.17 22.01 7.55
CA VAL A 95 -8.18 23.00 8.65
C VAL A 95 -6.79 23.22 9.26
N GLY A 96 -5.75 22.59 8.72
CA GLY A 96 -4.37 22.69 9.22
C GLY A 96 -4.09 21.91 10.51
N ASP A 97 -4.97 20.99 10.91
CA ASP A 97 -4.77 20.12 12.08
C ASP A 97 -3.85 18.97 11.76
N THR A 98 -2.55 19.23 11.82
CA THR A 98 -1.50 18.23 11.59
C THR A 98 -1.47 17.14 12.66
N THR A 99 -1.93 17.47 13.88
CA THR A 99 -1.98 16.52 15.00
C THR A 99 -3.11 15.52 14.81
N GLY A 100 -4.29 15.99 14.42
CA GLY A 100 -5.44 15.15 14.08
C GLY A 100 -5.12 14.21 12.92
N ALA A 101 -4.54 14.73 11.83
CA ALA A 101 -4.12 13.91 10.70
C ALA A 101 -3.10 12.81 11.10
N ALA A 102 -2.13 13.16 11.94
CA ALA A 102 -1.17 12.18 12.45
C ALA A 102 -1.85 11.14 13.35
N ALA A 103 -2.79 11.53 14.19
CA ALA A 103 -3.52 10.63 15.08
C ALA A 103 -4.36 9.61 14.27
N ALA A 104 -5.05 10.06 13.22
CA ALA A 104 -5.80 9.19 12.32
C ALA A 104 -4.89 8.10 11.71
N LEU A 105 -3.69 8.47 11.26
CA LEU A 105 -2.73 7.52 10.68
C LEU A 105 -2.05 6.63 11.74
N GLU A 106 -1.85 7.09 12.96
CA GLU A 106 -1.33 6.27 14.07
C GLU A 106 -2.38 5.22 14.54
N ALA A 107 -3.66 5.43 14.28
CA ALA A 107 -4.71 4.45 14.55
C ALA A 107 -4.68 3.26 13.58
N VAL A 108 -4.11 3.44 12.38
CA VAL A 108 -3.96 2.38 11.35
C VAL A 108 -2.98 1.31 11.83
N ARG A 109 -3.31 0.03 11.62
CA ARG A 109 -2.54 -1.11 12.11
C ARG A 109 -1.79 -1.85 10.99
N PRO A 110 -0.66 -2.51 11.28
CA PRO A 110 0.04 -3.33 10.29
C PRO A 110 -0.81 -4.50 9.76
N LYS A 111 -1.61 -5.10 10.65
CA LYS A 111 -2.61 -6.14 10.33
C LYS A 111 -3.91 -5.79 11.04
N ALA A 112 -5.05 -6.08 10.42
CA ALA A 112 -6.35 -5.94 11.06
C ALA A 112 -6.56 -7.12 12.03
N PRO A 113 -6.66 -6.88 13.35
CA PRO A 113 -7.24 -7.85 14.23
C PRO A 113 -8.76 -7.77 14.05
N GLU A 114 -9.39 -8.80 13.51
CA GLU A 114 -10.85 -8.97 13.48
C GLU A 114 -11.65 -7.85 12.77
N HIS A 115 -11.11 -7.26 11.70
CA HIS A 115 -11.79 -6.24 10.87
C HIS A 115 -12.22 -4.94 11.58
N ASP A 116 -11.70 -4.65 12.77
CA ASP A 116 -12.12 -3.45 13.54
C ASP A 116 -11.33 -2.18 13.19
N THR A 117 -10.23 -2.30 12.46
CA THR A 117 -9.34 -1.17 12.17
C THR A 117 -8.76 -1.23 10.76
N ALA A 118 -8.55 -0.06 10.16
CA ALA A 118 -7.86 0.05 8.88
C ALA A 118 -6.42 -0.50 8.95
N THR A 119 -5.96 -1.11 7.87
CA THR A 119 -4.59 -1.61 7.75
C THR A 119 -3.69 -0.64 6.98
N VAL A 120 -2.39 -0.65 7.32
CA VAL A 120 -1.37 0.13 6.60
C VAL A 120 -1.39 -0.17 5.10
N ALA A 121 -1.49 -1.45 4.72
CA ALA A 121 -1.56 -1.87 3.33
C ALA A 121 -2.84 -1.34 2.66
N GLY A 122 -4.01 -1.53 3.30
CA GLY A 122 -5.30 -1.11 2.76
C GLY A 122 -5.39 0.39 2.54
N VAL A 123 -5.04 1.20 3.54
CA VAL A 123 -5.04 2.67 3.43
C VAL A 123 -4.09 3.15 2.34
N THR A 124 -2.86 2.61 2.32
CA THR A 124 -1.86 2.96 1.30
C THR A 124 -2.36 2.60 -0.10
N GLY A 125 -2.88 1.39 -0.28
CA GLY A 125 -3.35 0.91 -1.58
C GLY A 125 -4.54 1.70 -2.11
N VAL A 126 -5.53 1.99 -1.25
CA VAL A 126 -6.69 2.82 -1.63
C VAL A 126 -6.22 4.22 -2.04
N ALA A 127 -5.33 4.85 -1.27
CA ALA A 127 -4.81 6.18 -1.59
C ALA A 127 -4.08 6.20 -2.94
N LEU A 128 -3.18 5.24 -3.20
CA LEU A 128 -2.44 5.16 -4.44
C LEU A 128 -3.35 4.89 -5.64
N GLY A 129 -4.34 4.00 -5.49
CA GLY A 129 -5.30 3.67 -6.54
C GLY A 129 -6.18 4.86 -6.93
N LEU A 130 -6.71 5.60 -5.95
CA LEU A 130 -7.50 6.81 -6.19
C LEU A 130 -6.66 7.91 -6.83
N LEU A 131 -5.45 8.13 -6.34
CA LEU A 131 -4.53 9.11 -6.94
C LEU A 131 -4.19 8.80 -8.39
N ASP A 132 -3.96 7.52 -8.72
CA ASP A 132 -3.72 7.10 -10.10
C ASP A 132 -4.91 7.43 -11.00
N GLN A 133 -6.15 7.16 -10.54
CA GLN A 133 -7.36 7.47 -11.30
C GLN A 133 -7.54 8.98 -11.50
N TRP A 134 -7.43 9.75 -10.42
CA TRP A 134 -7.73 11.19 -10.45
C TRP A 134 -6.66 12.01 -11.19
N LEU A 135 -5.38 11.73 -10.94
CA LEU A 135 -4.29 12.57 -11.45
C LEU A 135 -3.80 12.17 -12.85
N SER A 136 -4.11 10.96 -13.32
CA SER A 136 -3.82 10.55 -14.70
C SER A 136 -4.93 10.91 -15.70
N GLY A 137 -6.08 11.41 -15.20
CA GLY A 137 -7.22 11.75 -16.05
C GLY A 137 -8.07 10.55 -16.48
N HIS A 138 -8.00 9.43 -15.77
CA HIS A 138 -8.87 8.26 -16.02
C HIS A 138 -10.24 8.40 -15.34
N ASP A 139 -10.37 9.24 -14.33
CA ASP A 139 -11.64 9.53 -13.69
C ASP A 139 -12.32 10.70 -14.42
N PRO A 140 -13.51 10.49 -15.02
CA PRO A 140 -14.23 11.53 -15.74
C PRO A 140 -14.78 12.62 -14.84
N ASP A 141 -14.97 12.34 -13.54
CA ASP A 141 -15.51 13.28 -12.57
C ASP A 141 -14.42 14.20 -12.00
N ALA A 142 -13.15 13.81 -12.13
CA ALA A 142 -12.03 14.61 -11.67
C ALA A 142 -11.85 15.89 -12.51
N PRO A 143 -11.69 17.07 -11.89
CA PRO A 143 -11.56 18.32 -12.62
C PRO A 143 -10.36 18.33 -13.56
N ALA A 144 -10.53 18.87 -14.75
CA ALA A 144 -9.45 19.05 -15.70
C ALA A 144 -8.31 19.86 -15.05
N GLY A 145 -7.07 19.33 -15.13
CA GLY A 145 -5.90 20.00 -14.55
C GLY A 145 -5.70 19.77 -13.04
N LEU A 146 -6.46 18.88 -12.39
CA LEU A 146 -6.26 18.52 -10.99
C LEU A 146 -4.80 18.12 -10.70
N ALA A 147 -4.18 17.36 -11.61
CA ALA A 147 -2.81 16.90 -11.49
C ALA A 147 -1.77 18.05 -11.31
N GLN A 148 -2.03 19.22 -11.90
CA GLN A 148 -1.17 20.40 -11.79
C GLN A 148 -1.43 21.18 -10.50
N ARG A 149 -2.65 21.12 -9.99
CA ARG A 149 -3.09 21.87 -8.79
C ARG A 149 -2.88 21.10 -7.49
N ALA A 150 -2.90 19.75 -7.53
CA ALA A 150 -2.59 18.92 -6.39
C ALA A 150 -1.12 19.17 -5.96
N ARG A 151 -0.94 19.99 -4.94
CA ARG A 151 0.36 20.36 -4.37
C ARG A 151 0.35 20.12 -2.88
N LEU A 152 1.47 19.60 -2.39
CA LEU A 152 1.62 19.41 -0.94
C LEU A 152 1.50 20.73 -0.22
N PRO A 153 0.81 20.78 0.93
CA PRO A 153 0.75 21.96 1.77
C PRO A 153 2.15 22.35 2.26
N HIS A 154 2.37 23.64 2.46
CA HIS A 154 3.62 24.12 3.02
C HIS A 154 3.80 23.62 4.45
N GLY A 155 4.98 23.10 4.77
CA GLY A 155 5.31 22.59 6.11
C GLY A 155 6.28 21.42 6.06
N HIS A 156 6.69 20.96 7.24
CA HIS A 156 7.48 19.73 7.39
C HIS A 156 6.55 18.59 7.77
N TRP A 157 6.25 17.73 6.81
CA TRP A 157 5.31 16.63 6.99
C TRP A 157 6.05 15.30 7.11
N VAL A 158 5.58 14.44 8.01
CA VAL A 158 5.99 13.05 8.01
C VAL A 158 5.55 12.45 6.66
N GLY A 159 6.46 11.77 5.96
CA GLY A 159 6.17 11.22 4.64
C GLY A 159 6.22 12.20 3.46
N GLU A 160 6.66 13.45 3.64
CA GLU A 160 6.73 14.46 2.57
C GLU A 160 7.51 13.97 1.34
N ARG A 161 8.66 13.32 1.54
CA ARG A 161 9.44 12.76 0.43
C ARG A 161 8.68 11.67 -0.32
N ALA A 162 8.02 10.79 0.40
CA ALA A 162 7.18 9.76 -0.20
C ALA A 162 6.00 10.38 -0.96
N ALA A 163 5.37 11.44 -0.42
CA ALA A 163 4.27 12.13 -1.07
C ALA A 163 4.68 12.78 -2.40
N VAL A 164 5.88 13.36 -2.47
CA VAL A 164 6.43 13.92 -3.73
C VAL A 164 6.55 12.84 -4.79
N ASP A 165 7.13 11.69 -4.44
CA ASP A 165 7.31 10.58 -5.37
C ASP A 165 5.97 9.96 -5.77
N VAL A 166 5.05 9.80 -4.82
CA VAL A 166 3.67 9.34 -5.08
C VAL A 166 2.96 10.25 -6.07
N LEU A 167 2.95 11.57 -5.85
CA LEU A 167 2.32 12.52 -6.77
C LEU A 167 2.97 12.49 -8.17
N ALA A 168 4.30 12.35 -8.24
CA ALA A 168 5.00 12.27 -9.52
C ALA A 168 4.63 11.02 -10.31
N LEU A 169 4.43 9.89 -9.63
CA LEU A 169 4.02 8.62 -10.23
C LEU A 169 2.53 8.60 -10.56
N ALA A 170 1.67 9.11 -9.67
CA ALA A 170 0.23 9.16 -9.85
C ALA A 170 -0.20 10.01 -11.06
N ARG A 171 0.49 11.12 -11.33
CA ARG A 171 0.29 11.90 -12.57
C ARG A 171 0.51 11.10 -13.86
N LYS A 172 1.18 9.95 -13.76
CA LYS A 172 1.44 9.02 -14.86
C LYS A 172 0.59 7.75 -14.76
N GLY A 173 -0.32 7.67 -13.77
CA GLY A 173 -1.13 6.47 -13.48
C GLY A 173 -0.28 5.27 -13.08
N ARG A 174 0.79 5.48 -12.31
CA ARG A 174 1.78 4.45 -11.98
C ARG A 174 2.10 4.32 -10.49
N ALA A 175 1.46 5.09 -9.60
CA ALA A 175 1.78 5.07 -8.18
C ALA A 175 1.50 3.69 -7.57
N PHE A 176 0.32 3.12 -7.81
CA PHE A 176 -0.04 1.80 -7.30
C PHE A 176 0.87 0.70 -7.88
N ARG A 177 1.14 0.74 -9.19
CA ARG A 177 2.04 -0.23 -9.85
C ARG A 177 3.48 -0.15 -9.33
N SER A 178 3.90 0.98 -8.79
CA SER A 178 5.24 1.22 -8.24
C SER A 178 5.32 1.00 -6.73
N LEU A 179 4.31 0.38 -6.12
CA LEU A 179 4.19 0.17 -4.69
C LEU A 179 5.43 -0.45 -4.06
N ASP A 180 5.95 -1.54 -4.66
CA ASP A 180 7.15 -2.22 -4.15
C ASP A 180 8.36 -1.29 -4.12
N THR A 181 8.57 -0.54 -5.21
CA THR A 181 9.66 0.43 -5.29
C THR A 181 9.51 1.54 -4.27
N LEU A 182 8.30 2.07 -4.10
CA LEU A 182 7.99 3.08 -3.09
C LEU A 182 8.20 2.55 -1.67
N SER A 183 7.76 1.31 -1.39
CA SER A 183 7.94 0.65 -0.09
C SER A 183 9.42 0.42 0.25
N ILE A 184 10.23 0.01 -0.73
CA ILE A 184 11.68 -0.17 -0.55
C ILE A 184 12.37 1.17 -0.28
N ASN A 185 12.00 2.22 -1.02
CA ASN A 185 12.66 3.53 -0.92
C ASN A 185 12.29 4.30 0.35
N HIS A 186 11.07 4.17 0.85
CA HIS A 186 10.56 4.99 1.94
C HIS A 186 10.23 4.20 3.20
N GLY A 187 9.98 2.90 3.10
CA GLY A 187 9.43 2.07 4.17
C GLY A 187 7.91 2.25 4.33
N GLY A 188 7.25 1.24 4.87
CA GLY A 188 5.78 1.17 4.89
C GLY A 188 5.11 2.34 5.63
N LYS A 189 5.65 2.75 6.78
CA LYS A 189 5.09 3.88 7.55
C LYS A 189 5.21 5.21 6.79
N GLN A 190 6.38 5.51 6.23
CA GLN A 190 6.60 6.76 5.49
C GLN A 190 5.76 6.80 4.21
N LEU A 191 5.58 5.64 3.56
CA LEU A 191 4.73 5.53 2.38
C LEU A 191 3.25 5.73 2.73
N LEU A 192 2.74 5.16 3.82
CA LEU A 192 1.39 5.40 4.32
C LEU A 192 1.13 6.90 4.49
N TYR A 193 2.00 7.58 5.25
CA TYR A 193 1.86 9.03 5.48
C TYR A 193 1.96 9.82 4.18
N GLY A 194 2.90 9.46 3.31
CA GLY A 194 3.07 10.13 2.02
C GLY A 194 1.89 9.94 1.08
N ALA A 195 1.32 8.75 1.00
CA ALA A 195 0.15 8.47 0.18
C ALA A 195 -1.10 9.21 0.68
N ALA A 196 -1.34 9.21 2.00
CA ALA A 196 -2.44 9.94 2.60
C ALA A 196 -2.30 11.45 2.42
N LEU A 197 -1.10 12.02 2.61
CA LEU A 197 -0.80 13.43 2.38
C LEU A 197 -1.01 13.84 0.90
N ALA A 198 -0.57 12.99 -0.04
CA ALA A 198 -0.76 13.22 -1.46
C ALA A 198 -2.26 13.20 -1.85
N LEU A 199 -3.02 12.26 -1.27
CA LEU A 199 -4.46 12.16 -1.48
C LEU A 199 -5.19 13.39 -0.91
N ALA A 200 -4.86 13.81 0.31
CA ALA A 200 -5.42 15.01 0.92
C ALA A 200 -5.13 16.25 0.06
N ALA A 201 -3.91 16.39 -0.45
CA ALA A 201 -3.56 17.49 -1.35
C ALA A 201 -4.39 17.49 -2.64
N ALA A 202 -4.70 16.32 -3.19
CA ALA A 202 -5.52 16.19 -4.39
C ALA A 202 -6.99 16.53 -4.10
N ILE A 203 -7.56 16.01 -3.01
CA ILE A 203 -8.97 16.28 -2.69
C ILE A 203 -9.23 17.72 -2.25
N ILE A 204 -8.30 18.35 -1.53
CA ILE A 204 -8.36 19.79 -1.17
C ILE A 204 -8.36 20.65 -2.45
N ALA A 205 -7.47 20.35 -3.40
CA ALA A 205 -7.44 21.04 -4.69
C ALA A 205 -8.74 20.83 -5.48
N TRP A 206 -9.31 19.64 -5.45
CA TRP A 206 -10.57 19.31 -6.11
C TRP A 206 -11.75 20.06 -5.46
N ALA A 207 -11.87 20.02 -4.14
CA ALA A 207 -12.92 20.73 -3.40
C ALA A 207 -12.92 22.24 -3.68
N HIS A 208 -11.73 22.82 -3.73
CA HIS A 208 -11.56 24.24 -4.09
C HIS A 208 -12.03 24.55 -5.52
N ASP A 209 -11.73 23.67 -6.48
CA ASP A 209 -12.14 23.84 -7.89
C ASP A 209 -13.65 23.75 -8.08
N THR A 210 -14.33 22.91 -7.31
CA THR A 210 -15.75 22.65 -7.42
C THR A 210 -16.61 23.46 -6.45
N ALA A 211 -15.98 24.28 -5.60
CA ALA A 211 -16.62 24.99 -4.50
C ALA A 211 -17.47 24.07 -3.60
N THR A 212 -16.99 22.84 -3.39
CA THR A 212 -17.62 21.80 -2.56
C THR A 212 -16.86 21.69 -1.25
N THR A 213 -17.50 21.27 -0.16
CA THR A 213 -16.79 20.96 1.08
C THR A 213 -15.96 19.69 0.92
N ILE A 214 -14.88 19.56 1.71
CA ILE A 214 -14.06 18.35 1.67
C ILE A 214 -14.86 17.14 2.13
N ASP A 215 -15.70 17.28 3.17
CA ASP A 215 -16.59 16.25 3.67
C ASP A 215 -17.49 15.66 2.56
N ASP A 216 -18.22 16.54 1.85
CA ASP A 216 -19.14 16.11 0.80
C ASP A 216 -18.40 15.46 -0.35
N LEU A 217 -17.26 16.03 -0.75
CA LEU A 217 -16.45 15.50 -1.84
C LEU A 217 -15.79 14.18 -1.43
N ALA A 218 -15.18 14.12 -0.26
CA ALA A 218 -14.52 12.91 0.25
C ALA A 218 -15.51 11.77 0.45
N ALA A 219 -16.71 12.06 0.96
CA ALA A 219 -17.76 11.05 1.11
C ALA A 219 -18.20 10.44 -0.23
N THR A 220 -18.11 11.17 -1.32
CA THR A 220 -18.51 10.70 -2.66
C THR A 220 -17.36 10.06 -3.45
N THR A 221 -16.13 10.53 -3.27
CA THR A 221 -14.97 10.15 -4.08
C THR A 221 -14.02 9.16 -3.40
N ILE A 222 -13.91 9.20 -2.06
CA ILE A 222 -13.10 8.24 -1.27
C ILE A 222 -14.02 7.11 -0.78
N ARG A 223 -14.21 6.10 -1.63
CA ARG A 223 -15.06 4.92 -1.35
C ARG A 223 -14.28 3.62 -1.45
#